data_41bc5deb8bd1bae233d203d62c86bb3b
#
_entry.id   41bc5deb8bd1bae233d203d62c86bb3b
#
_cell.length_a   1.000
_cell.length_b   1.000
_cell.length_c   1.000
_cell.angle_alpha   90.00
_cell.angle_beta   90.00
_cell.angle_gamma   90.00
#
_symmetry.space_group_name_H-M   'P 1'
#
loop_
_entity.id
_entity.type
_entity.pdbx_description
1 polymer ?
#
loop_
_entity_poly.entity_id
_entity_poly.type
_entity_poly.pdbx_seq_one_letter_code
_entity_poly.pdbx_strand_id
1 'polypeptide(L)' 'MAMVEDPVCGMRIESEEAAGTAEYEGTTYSFCSQACFDAFQANPAAYVA' A
#
# COMPACT_ATOMS: atom_id res chain seq x y z
N MET A 1 -10.18 13.92 -2.96
CA MET A 1 -9.80 13.02 -1.87
C MET A 1 -10.19 11.61 -2.24
N ALA A 2 -9.23 10.72 -2.28
CA ALA A 2 -9.45 9.35 -2.70
C ALA A 2 -9.17 8.40 -1.56
N MET A 3 -10.06 7.42 -1.38
CA MET A 3 -9.83 6.36 -0.40
C MET A 3 -9.12 5.22 -1.11
N VAL A 4 -8.06 4.74 -0.49
CA VAL A 4 -7.28 3.62 -1.01
C VAL A 4 -7.13 2.59 0.08
N GLU A 5 -6.86 1.36 -0.32
CA GLU A 5 -6.70 0.27 0.63
C GLU A 5 -5.24 -0.13 0.72
N ASP A 6 -4.75 -0.24 1.96
CA ASP A 6 -3.41 -0.76 2.22
C ASP A 6 -3.44 -2.27 1.97
N PRO A 7 -2.66 -2.79 1.01
CA PRO A 7 -2.73 -4.23 0.70
C PRO A 7 -2.12 -5.11 1.78
N VAL A 8 -1.31 -4.53 2.68
CA VAL A 8 -0.67 -5.30 3.73
C VAL A 8 -1.60 -5.48 4.92
N CYS A 9 -2.16 -4.39 5.43
CA CYS A 9 -3.01 -4.47 6.62
C CYS A 9 -4.51 -4.45 6.30
N GLY A 10 -4.89 -4.10 5.06
CA GLY A 10 -6.28 -4.11 4.65
C GLY A 10 -7.08 -2.90 5.12
N MET A 11 -6.44 -1.91 5.71
CA MET A 11 -7.14 -0.72 6.17
C MET A 11 -7.35 0.26 5.03
N ARG A 12 -8.48 0.96 5.07
CA ARG A 12 -8.76 2.01 4.09
C ARG A 12 -8.26 3.34 4.65
N ILE A 13 -7.51 4.04 3.83
CA ILE A 13 -6.92 5.32 4.21
C ILE A 13 -7.12 6.30 3.07
N GLU A 14 -6.99 7.59 3.38
CA GLU A 14 -6.99 8.59 2.32
C GLU A 14 -5.62 8.60 1.67
N SER A 15 -5.60 8.70 0.33
CA SER A 15 -4.34 8.67 -0.40
C SER A 15 -3.40 9.78 0.05
N GLU A 16 -3.94 10.91 0.50
CA GLU A 16 -3.13 12.03 0.97
C GLU A 16 -2.48 11.75 2.32
N GLU A 17 -2.99 10.78 3.06
CA GLU A 17 -2.46 10.44 4.38
C GLU A 17 -1.59 9.20 4.37
N ALA A 18 -1.34 8.65 3.19
CA ALA A 18 -0.51 7.46 3.09
C ALA A 18 0.91 7.75 3.53
N ALA A 19 1.50 6.83 4.29
CA ALA A 19 2.88 6.96 4.72
C ALA A 19 3.84 6.72 3.56
N GLY A 20 3.42 5.96 2.56
CA GLY A 20 4.22 5.74 1.37
C GLY A 20 3.36 5.12 0.28
N THR A 21 3.87 5.13 -0.93
CA THR A 21 3.19 4.53 -2.07
C THR A 21 4.18 3.71 -2.87
N ALA A 22 3.68 2.69 -3.58
CA ALA A 22 4.50 1.88 -4.44
C ALA A 22 3.69 1.48 -5.66
N GLU A 23 4.35 1.28 -6.78
CA GLU A 23 3.72 0.82 -7.99
C GLU A 23 4.17 -0.61 -8.28
N TYR A 24 3.20 -1.48 -8.54
CA TYR A 24 3.49 -2.88 -8.83
C TYR A 24 2.56 -3.32 -9.96
N GLU A 25 3.14 -3.80 -11.04
CA GLU A 25 2.43 -4.28 -12.23
C GLU A 25 1.39 -3.28 -12.73
N GLY A 26 1.77 -2.00 -12.76
CA GLY A 26 0.92 -0.94 -13.30
C GLY A 26 -0.14 -0.43 -12.34
N THR A 27 -0.17 -0.93 -11.11
CA THR A 27 -1.13 -0.49 -10.10
C THR A 27 -0.40 0.19 -8.96
N THR A 28 -0.92 1.35 -8.54
CA THR A 28 -0.33 2.10 -7.44
C THR A 28 -1.01 1.69 -6.13
N TYR A 29 -0.19 1.34 -5.14
CA TYR A 29 -0.66 0.94 -3.81
C TYR A 29 -0.21 1.96 -2.79
N SER A 30 -1.04 2.20 -1.79
CA SER A 30 -0.73 3.14 -0.71
C SER A 30 -0.66 2.37 0.60
N PHE A 31 0.08 2.91 1.56
CA PHE A 31 0.34 2.21 2.81
C PHE A 31 0.07 3.12 3.99
N CYS A 32 -0.52 2.55 5.03
CA CYS A 32 -0.90 3.32 6.21
C CYS A 32 0.29 3.63 7.11
N SER A 33 1.38 2.87 6.98
CA SER A 33 2.56 3.09 7.79
C SER A 33 3.79 2.64 7.03
N GLN A 34 4.96 3.06 7.52
CA GLN A 34 6.23 2.67 6.92
C GLN A 34 6.43 1.16 7.03
N ALA A 35 5.98 0.56 8.12
CA ALA A 35 6.11 -0.88 8.31
C ALA A 35 5.36 -1.64 7.21
N CYS A 36 4.17 -1.18 6.84
CA CYS A 36 3.41 -1.81 5.76
C CYS A 36 4.11 -1.63 4.42
N PHE A 37 4.65 -0.44 4.18
CA PHE A 37 5.40 -0.17 2.96
C PHE A 37 6.60 -1.11 2.85
N ASP A 38 7.35 -1.26 3.93
CA ASP A 38 8.54 -2.11 3.94
C ASP A 38 8.17 -3.57 3.69
N ALA A 39 7.09 -4.04 4.32
CA ALA A 39 6.64 -5.41 4.15
C ALA A 39 6.26 -5.69 2.70
N PHE A 40 5.58 -4.73 2.07
CA PHE A 40 5.19 -4.89 0.67
C PHE A 40 6.42 -4.94 -0.24
N GLN A 41 7.40 -4.06 0.01
CA GLN A 41 8.60 -4.02 -0.81
C GLN A 41 9.38 -5.33 -0.71
N ALA A 42 9.34 -5.97 0.45
CA ALA A 42 10.05 -7.23 0.65
C ALA A 42 9.44 -8.36 -0.17
N ASN A 43 8.10 -8.38 -0.33
CA ASN A 43 7.45 -9.46 -1.06
C ASN A 43 6.07 -9.02 -1.56
N PRO A 44 6.02 -8.20 -2.62
CA PRO A 44 4.74 -7.68 -3.09
C PRO A 44 3.77 -8.78 -3.55
N ALA A 45 4.28 -9.86 -4.12
CA ALA A 45 3.42 -10.93 -4.61
C ALA A 45 2.67 -11.65 -3.49
N ALA A 46 3.13 -11.51 -2.24
CA ALA A 46 2.43 -12.11 -1.12
C ALA A 46 1.15 -11.37 -0.76
N TYR A 47 1.05 -10.10 -1.17
CA TYR A 47 -0.07 -9.25 -0.80
C TYR A 47 -1.01 -8.97 -1.96
N VAL A 48 -0.51 -9.03 -3.17
CA VAL A 48 -1.33 -8.82 -4.36
C VAL A 48 -1.03 -9.96 -5.33
N ALA A 49 -2.06 -10.47 -5.95
CA ALA A 49 -1.90 -11.59 -6.87
C ALA A 49 -1.91 -11.11 -8.31
#